data_6f264a18eecf8f6fe08265b7001476e7
#
_entry.id   6f264a18eecf8f6fe08265b7001476e7
#
_cell.length_a   1.000
_cell.length_b   1.000
_cell.length_c   1.000
_cell.angle_alpha   90.00
_cell.angle_beta   90.00
_cell.angle_gamma   90.00
#
_symmetry.space_group_name_H-M   'P 1'
#
loop_
_entity.id
_entity.type
_entity.pdbx_description
1 polymer ?
#
loop_
_entity_poly.entity_id
_entity_poly.type
_entity_poly.pdbx_seq_one_letter_code
_entity_poly.pdbx_strand_id
1 'polypeptide(L)'
;MKWKTVTAIFLLVVLYLVMGAAIFRSLEQPHESAQRLAILSQKLEFLSRHSCVNQSQLEELVKQVVSAIRSGVNPAGVLTNHSSLWDLNSAFFFAGTVITTIGFGNISPHTEGGRIFCIIYALLGIPLFGFLLAGVGDQLGTIFGKGIARVEKMFVHWDISQTKIRVISTLLFVLFGCLLFVALPAAIFKYIEGWSALESLYFVVITLTTIGFGDFVAGGSDIEYLDYYKPVVWFWILVGLAYFAAILSMIGDWLRVISKKTKEEVGEIRAHAAEWTANVSAEFKETRRRVSVDIYDKFQRATSIKRKLSTDLGFSPTPELNLPKRTVSVNFNDERDKKEREVGLQGLTTPLARNGGSLMNGFDPERGDGSTIEHFK
;
A
#
# COMPACT_ATOMS: atom_id res chain seq x y z
N MET A 1 11.34 7.41 -2.09
CA MET A 1 10.75 7.54 -0.74
C MET A 1 11.86 7.61 0.30
N LYS A 2 11.74 8.47 1.33
CA LYS A 2 12.73 8.50 2.43
C LYS A 2 12.59 7.22 3.26
N TRP A 3 13.70 6.62 3.68
CA TRP A 3 13.70 5.37 4.47
C TRP A 3 12.74 5.41 5.68
N LYS A 4 12.68 6.53 6.38
CA LYS A 4 11.74 6.78 7.50
C LYS A 4 10.27 6.59 7.12
N THR A 5 9.88 7.01 5.90
CA THR A 5 8.50 6.83 5.40
C THR A 5 8.20 5.36 5.12
N VAL A 6 9.16 4.62 4.57
CA VAL A 6 9.02 3.17 4.32
C VAL A 6 8.84 2.44 5.64
N THR A 7 9.68 2.75 6.65
CA THR A 7 9.58 2.15 7.99
C THR A 7 8.25 2.47 8.66
N ALA A 8 7.75 3.71 8.55
CA ALA A 8 6.46 4.08 9.12
C ALA A 8 5.29 3.31 8.46
N ILE A 9 5.29 3.17 7.14
CA ILE A 9 4.29 2.38 6.42
C ILE A 9 4.40 0.90 6.82
N PHE A 10 5.60 0.36 6.92
CA PHE A 10 5.82 -1.02 7.36
C PHE A 10 5.25 -1.27 8.77
N LEU A 11 5.53 -0.38 9.72
CA LEU A 11 4.98 -0.48 11.08
C LEU A 11 3.46 -0.39 11.09
N LEU A 12 2.87 0.48 10.27
CA LEU A 12 1.42 0.59 10.11
C LEU A 12 0.82 -0.72 9.58
N VAL A 13 1.44 -1.33 8.57
CA VAL A 13 1.00 -2.62 8.02
C VAL A 13 1.10 -3.74 9.07
N VAL A 14 2.20 -3.80 9.83
CA VAL A 14 2.35 -4.79 10.91
C VAL A 14 1.26 -4.60 11.98
N LEU A 15 0.98 -3.37 12.39
CA LEU A 15 -0.09 -3.08 13.35
C LEU A 15 -1.46 -3.53 12.81
N TYR A 16 -1.73 -3.26 11.54
CA TYR A 16 -2.96 -3.70 10.87
C TYR A 16 -3.09 -5.22 10.83
N LEU A 17 -1.99 -5.94 10.55
CA LEU A 17 -1.96 -7.41 10.55
C LEU A 17 -2.23 -7.99 11.95
N VAL A 18 -1.62 -7.43 12.99
CA VAL A 18 -1.84 -7.88 14.38
C VAL A 18 -3.29 -7.65 14.81
N MET A 19 -3.84 -6.49 14.47
CA MET A 19 -5.25 -6.19 14.72
C MET A 19 -6.18 -7.16 13.98
N GLY A 20 -5.93 -7.40 12.70
CA GLY A 20 -6.69 -8.36 11.90
C GLY A 20 -6.64 -9.77 12.48
N ALA A 21 -5.44 -10.25 12.83
CA ALA A 21 -5.26 -11.56 13.45
C ALA A 21 -6.03 -11.72 14.76
N ALA A 22 -6.05 -10.69 15.61
CA ALA A 22 -6.79 -10.72 16.87
C ALA A 22 -8.32 -10.78 16.64
N ILE A 23 -8.81 -10.00 15.67
CA ILE A 23 -10.25 -9.98 15.33
C ILE A 23 -10.67 -11.32 14.72
N PHE A 24 -9.96 -11.84 13.71
CA PHE A 24 -10.28 -13.13 13.09
C PHE A 24 -10.23 -14.26 14.09
N ARG A 25 -9.22 -14.30 14.94
CA ARG A 25 -9.14 -15.30 16.02
C ARG A 25 -10.36 -15.24 16.95
N SER A 26 -10.79 -14.05 17.32
CA SER A 26 -11.95 -13.86 18.21
C SER A 26 -13.26 -14.33 17.59
N LEU A 27 -13.40 -14.16 16.26
CA LEU A 27 -14.60 -14.52 15.55
C LEU A 27 -14.64 -16.03 15.18
N GLU A 28 -13.53 -16.58 14.69
CA GLU A 28 -13.50 -17.91 14.11
C GLU A 28 -13.18 -19.03 15.13
N GLN A 29 -12.36 -18.77 16.15
CA GLN A 29 -11.96 -19.80 17.11
C GLN A 29 -13.13 -20.44 17.86
N PRO A 30 -14.20 -19.70 18.29
CA PRO A 30 -15.34 -20.31 18.94
C PRO A 30 -16.11 -21.23 17.99
N HIS A 31 -16.27 -20.82 16.72
CA HIS A 31 -16.95 -21.60 15.70
C HIS A 31 -16.18 -22.89 15.39
N GLU A 32 -14.88 -22.82 15.19
CA GLU A 32 -14.01 -23.99 14.99
C GLU A 32 -14.12 -24.99 16.16
N SER A 33 -14.09 -24.48 17.40
CA SER A 33 -14.20 -25.33 18.59
C SER A 33 -15.56 -26.04 18.67
N ALA A 34 -16.64 -25.34 18.34
CA ALA A 34 -17.98 -25.92 18.28
C ALA A 34 -18.10 -26.99 17.20
N GLN A 35 -17.57 -26.74 16.01
CA GLN A 35 -17.56 -27.73 14.92
C GLN A 35 -16.75 -28.98 15.28
N ARG A 36 -15.58 -28.82 15.91
CA ARG A 36 -14.77 -29.97 16.38
C ARG A 36 -15.55 -30.87 17.34
N LEU A 37 -16.26 -30.26 18.30
CA LEU A 37 -17.10 -31.01 19.24
C LEU A 37 -18.28 -31.69 18.54
N ALA A 38 -18.92 -31.01 17.61
CA ALA A 38 -20.03 -31.58 16.82
C ALA A 38 -19.58 -32.80 15.98
N ILE A 39 -18.42 -32.70 15.29
CA ILE A 39 -17.87 -33.82 14.53
C ILE A 39 -17.49 -34.98 15.47
N LEU A 40 -16.91 -34.72 16.63
CA LEU A 40 -16.57 -35.73 17.59
C LEU A 40 -17.84 -36.45 18.10
N SER A 41 -18.90 -35.71 18.44
CA SER A 41 -20.18 -36.30 18.88
C SER A 41 -20.81 -37.14 17.79
N GLN A 42 -20.81 -36.69 16.54
CA GLN A 42 -21.31 -37.44 15.40
C GLN A 42 -20.54 -38.76 15.18
N LYS A 43 -19.21 -38.73 15.30
CA LYS A 43 -18.38 -39.96 15.20
C LYS A 43 -18.70 -40.95 16.31
N LEU A 44 -18.84 -40.48 17.54
CA LEU A 44 -19.20 -41.33 18.67
C LEU A 44 -20.62 -41.90 18.53
N GLU A 45 -21.57 -41.11 18.07
CA GLU A 45 -22.93 -41.54 17.78
C GLU A 45 -22.99 -42.60 16.68
N PHE A 46 -22.21 -42.40 15.59
CA PHE A 46 -22.08 -43.38 14.51
C PHE A 46 -21.56 -44.72 15.03
N LEU A 47 -20.46 -44.70 15.83
CA LEU A 47 -19.86 -45.90 16.39
C LEU A 47 -20.82 -46.61 17.37
N SER A 48 -21.62 -45.86 18.12
CA SER A 48 -22.61 -46.44 19.05
C SER A 48 -23.78 -47.15 18.33
N ARG A 49 -24.16 -46.61 17.17
CA ARG A 49 -25.24 -47.19 16.34
C ARG A 49 -24.75 -48.37 15.50
N HIS A 50 -23.47 -48.43 15.14
CA HIS A 50 -22.91 -49.45 14.25
C HIS A 50 -21.81 -50.24 14.97
N SER A 51 -22.20 -51.19 15.83
CA SER A 51 -21.27 -52.01 16.61
C SER A 51 -20.34 -52.90 15.75
N CYS A 52 -20.62 -53.08 14.47
CA CYS A 52 -19.74 -53.77 13.52
C CYS A 52 -18.56 -52.93 13.00
N VAL A 53 -18.54 -51.64 13.26
CA VAL A 53 -17.47 -50.70 12.82
C VAL A 53 -16.58 -50.34 14.00
N ASN A 54 -15.28 -50.59 13.87
CA ASN A 54 -14.32 -50.23 14.89
C ASN A 54 -13.85 -48.75 14.65
N GLN A 55 -13.44 -48.06 15.72
CA GLN A 55 -12.93 -46.70 15.65
C GLN A 55 -11.77 -46.55 14.65
N SER A 56 -10.84 -47.52 14.61
CA SER A 56 -9.72 -47.49 13.67
C SER A 56 -10.17 -47.60 12.21
N GLN A 57 -11.18 -48.37 11.92
CA GLN A 57 -11.75 -48.53 10.56
C GLN A 57 -12.44 -47.25 10.11
N LEU A 58 -13.18 -46.58 11.00
CA LEU A 58 -13.81 -45.31 10.71
C LEU A 58 -12.75 -44.22 10.44
N GLU A 59 -11.69 -44.15 11.26
CA GLU A 59 -10.60 -43.20 11.05
C GLU A 59 -9.82 -43.45 9.76
N GLU A 60 -9.62 -44.71 9.38
CA GLU A 60 -8.99 -45.10 8.12
C GLU A 60 -9.85 -44.68 6.92
N LEU A 61 -11.17 -44.96 6.97
CA LEU A 61 -12.10 -44.50 5.94
C LEU A 61 -12.10 -42.97 5.80
N VAL A 62 -12.17 -42.24 6.91
CA VAL A 62 -12.09 -40.77 6.92
C VAL A 62 -10.77 -40.27 6.29
N LYS A 63 -9.64 -40.91 6.59
CA LYS A 63 -8.36 -40.58 5.95
C LYS A 63 -8.38 -40.81 4.45
N GLN A 64 -8.95 -41.91 3.99
CA GLN A 64 -9.07 -42.24 2.57
C GLN A 64 -9.97 -41.20 1.85
N VAL A 65 -11.13 -40.87 2.45
CA VAL A 65 -12.05 -39.84 1.93
C VAL A 65 -11.33 -38.48 1.84
N VAL A 66 -10.64 -38.05 2.89
CA VAL A 66 -9.87 -36.79 2.88
C VAL A 66 -8.74 -36.82 1.83
N SER A 67 -8.08 -37.95 1.65
CA SER A 67 -7.06 -38.14 0.61
C SER A 67 -7.66 -38.05 -0.79
N ALA A 68 -8.83 -38.66 -1.02
CA ALA A 68 -9.55 -38.57 -2.29
C ALA A 68 -9.94 -37.11 -2.62
N ILE A 69 -10.49 -36.36 -1.65
CA ILE A 69 -10.85 -34.96 -1.80
C ILE A 69 -9.60 -34.13 -2.12
N ARG A 70 -8.49 -34.37 -1.42
CA ARG A 70 -7.21 -33.68 -1.71
C ARG A 70 -6.65 -34.00 -3.09
N SER A 71 -6.98 -35.16 -3.65
CA SER A 71 -6.63 -35.56 -5.02
C SER A 71 -7.59 -35.03 -6.06
N GLY A 72 -8.58 -34.22 -5.67
CA GLY A 72 -9.58 -33.64 -6.58
C GLY A 72 -10.71 -34.60 -6.95
N VAL A 73 -10.90 -35.66 -6.20
CA VAL A 73 -12.01 -36.62 -6.42
C VAL A 73 -13.08 -36.35 -5.38
N ASN A 74 -14.32 -36.10 -5.83
CA ASN A 74 -15.47 -35.99 -4.91
C ASN A 74 -16.01 -37.40 -4.55
N PRO A 75 -15.77 -37.89 -3.33
CA PRO A 75 -16.21 -39.21 -2.93
C PRO A 75 -17.71 -39.29 -2.61
N ALA A 76 -18.40 -38.14 -2.49
CA ALA A 76 -19.82 -38.07 -2.18
C ALA A 76 -20.72 -38.17 -3.42
N GLY A 77 -20.15 -38.13 -4.63
CA GLY A 77 -20.90 -38.26 -5.89
C GLY A 77 -21.50 -39.63 -6.05
N VAL A 78 -22.77 -39.70 -6.47
CA VAL A 78 -23.44 -40.94 -6.83
C VAL A 78 -22.69 -41.57 -8.01
N LEU A 79 -22.38 -42.87 -7.94
CA LEU A 79 -21.53 -43.64 -8.87
C LEU A 79 -21.99 -43.61 -10.35
N THR A 80 -23.07 -42.91 -10.68
CA THR A 80 -23.71 -42.95 -11.99
C THR A 80 -23.46 -41.68 -12.85
N ASN A 81 -22.96 -40.58 -12.31
CA ASN A 81 -22.72 -39.35 -13.08
C ASN A 81 -21.26 -38.94 -12.97
N HIS A 82 -20.42 -39.45 -13.88
CA HIS A 82 -19.02 -39.10 -14.03
C HIS A 82 -18.84 -37.72 -14.69
N SER A 83 -19.24 -36.63 -14.04
CA SER A 83 -18.79 -35.33 -14.47
C SER A 83 -17.33 -35.17 -14.07
N SER A 84 -16.43 -35.12 -15.05
CA SER A 84 -15.03 -34.90 -14.81
C SER A 84 -14.84 -33.47 -14.27
N LEU A 85 -14.05 -33.29 -13.19
CA LEU A 85 -13.64 -31.97 -12.70
C LEU A 85 -12.73 -31.22 -13.71
N TRP A 86 -12.20 -31.94 -14.70
CA TRP A 86 -11.37 -31.45 -15.78
C TRP A 86 -12.08 -31.44 -17.13
N ASP A 87 -13.40 -31.23 -17.17
CA ASP A 87 -14.11 -30.94 -18.41
C ASP A 87 -13.59 -29.61 -19.03
N LEU A 88 -13.83 -29.39 -20.30
CA LEU A 88 -13.29 -28.23 -21.03
C LEU A 88 -13.66 -26.88 -20.36
N ASN A 89 -14.89 -26.76 -19.89
CA ASN A 89 -15.39 -25.54 -19.24
C ASN A 89 -14.70 -25.29 -17.90
N SER A 90 -14.53 -26.33 -17.08
CA SER A 90 -13.84 -26.26 -15.79
C SER A 90 -12.35 -26.01 -15.97
N ALA A 91 -11.70 -26.66 -16.97
CA ALA A 91 -10.30 -26.42 -17.30
C ALA A 91 -10.06 -24.99 -17.81
N PHE A 92 -10.98 -24.46 -18.63
CA PHE A 92 -10.93 -23.06 -19.07
C PHE A 92 -11.10 -22.10 -17.90
N PHE A 93 -12.06 -22.36 -17.02
CA PHE A 93 -12.27 -21.56 -15.81
C PHE A 93 -11.04 -21.59 -14.91
N PHE A 94 -10.47 -22.78 -14.66
CA PHE A 94 -9.23 -22.93 -13.90
C PHE A 94 -8.08 -22.12 -14.53
N ALA A 95 -7.84 -22.25 -15.85
CA ALA A 95 -6.82 -21.51 -16.56
C ALA A 95 -7.00 -19.99 -16.39
N GLY A 96 -8.24 -19.51 -16.44
CA GLY A 96 -8.62 -18.13 -16.15
C GLY A 96 -8.26 -17.70 -14.73
N THR A 97 -8.57 -18.52 -13.72
CA THR A 97 -8.24 -18.20 -12.31
C THR A 97 -6.73 -18.16 -12.05
N VAL A 98 -5.93 -18.92 -12.80
CA VAL A 98 -4.47 -18.88 -12.69
C VAL A 98 -3.92 -17.55 -13.22
N ILE A 99 -4.31 -17.13 -14.44
CA ILE A 99 -3.74 -15.88 -15.04
C ILE A 99 -4.26 -14.61 -14.36
N THR A 100 -5.45 -14.65 -13.75
CA THR A 100 -6.02 -13.56 -12.95
C THR A 100 -5.47 -13.51 -11.53
N THR A 101 -4.65 -14.48 -11.13
CA THR A 101 -4.11 -14.64 -9.77
C THR A 101 -5.16 -14.81 -8.68
N ILE A 102 -6.40 -15.17 -9.03
CA ILE A 102 -7.47 -15.46 -8.07
C ILE A 102 -7.19 -16.78 -7.37
N GLY A 103 -6.98 -17.88 -8.17
CA GLY A 103 -6.52 -19.16 -7.66
C GLY A 103 -7.40 -19.76 -6.55
N PHE A 104 -8.69 -19.99 -6.78
CA PHE A 104 -9.64 -20.51 -5.78
C PHE A 104 -9.17 -21.80 -5.07
N GLY A 105 -8.36 -22.63 -5.74
CA GLY A 105 -7.83 -23.86 -5.12
C GLY A 105 -8.80 -25.03 -5.06
N ASN A 106 -10.05 -24.87 -5.48
CA ASN A 106 -11.04 -25.94 -5.59
C ASN A 106 -10.65 -27.00 -6.64
N ILE A 107 -9.92 -26.58 -7.67
CA ILE A 107 -9.29 -27.45 -8.69
C ILE A 107 -7.81 -27.07 -8.74
N SER A 108 -6.93 -28.09 -8.74
CA SER A 108 -5.47 -27.88 -8.85
C SER A 108 -4.80 -29.06 -9.56
N PRO A 109 -3.65 -28.85 -10.25
CA PRO A 109 -2.95 -29.94 -10.91
C PRO A 109 -2.25 -30.85 -9.90
N HIS A 110 -2.49 -32.15 -10.00
CA HIS A 110 -1.89 -33.17 -9.13
C HIS A 110 -0.78 -33.96 -9.84
N THR A 111 -0.78 -33.99 -11.18
CA THR A 111 0.26 -34.67 -11.97
C THR A 111 1.53 -33.82 -12.09
N GLU A 112 2.68 -34.45 -12.21
CA GLU A 112 3.96 -33.75 -12.43
C GLU A 112 3.91 -32.87 -13.69
N GLY A 113 3.44 -33.42 -14.80
CA GLY A 113 3.30 -32.67 -16.06
C GLY A 113 2.35 -31.48 -15.93
N GLY A 114 1.19 -31.65 -15.23
CA GLY A 114 0.25 -30.59 -14.99
C GLY A 114 0.84 -29.47 -14.13
N ARG A 115 1.65 -29.81 -13.12
CA ARG A 115 2.35 -28.83 -12.27
C ARG A 115 3.41 -28.05 -13.04
N ILE A 116 4.23 -28.74 -13.85
CA ILE A 116 5.25 -28.10 -14.69
C ILE A 116 4.57 -27.16 -15.71
N PHE A 117 3.51 -27.63 -16.38
CA PHE A 117 2.77 -26.79 -17.31
C PHE A 117 2.15 -25.58 -16.60
N CYS A 118 1.54 -25.76 -15.44
CA CYS A 118 0.95 -24.68 -14.67
C CYS A 118 1.97 -23.59 -14.29
N ILE A 119 3.20 -23.97 -13.92
CA ILE A 119 4.29 -23.02 -13.63
C ILE A 119 4.58 -22.16 -14.86
N ILE A 120 4.81 -22.79 -16.02
CA ILE A 120 5.13 -22.07 -17.24
C ILE A 120 3.96 -21.19 -17.69
N TYR A 121 2.75 -21.74 -17.62
CA TYR A 121 1.51 -21.05 -17.96
C TYR A 121 1.29 -19.80 -17.09
N ALA A 122 1.51 -19.90 -15.80
CA ALA A 122 1.37 -18.78 -14.86
C ALA A 122 2.42 -17.70 -15.13
N LEU A 123 3.71 -18.09 -15.30
CA LEU A 123 4.80 -17.14 -15.55
C LEU A 123 4.61 -16.31 -16.82
N LEU A 124 4.03 -16.89 -17.85
CA LEU A 124 3.73 -16.18 -19.10
C LEU A 124 2.36 -15.52 -19.07
N GLY A 125 1.35 -16.17 -18.52
CA GLY A 125 -0.03 -15.72 -18.54
C GLY A 125 -0.31 -14.54 -17.62
N ILE A 126 0.28 -14.49 -16.43
CA ILE A 126 0.05 -13.39 -15.47
C ILE A 126 0.51 -12.04 -16.02
N PRO A 127 1.73 -11.89 -16.61
CA PRO A 127 2.13 -10.65 -17.27
C PRO A 127 1.22 -10.28 -18.45
N LEU A 128 0.86 -11.26 -19.26
CA LEU A 128 -0.03 -11.05 -20.42
C LEU A 128 -1.41 -10.53 -19.96
N PHE A 129 -1.98 -11.15 -18.94
CA PHE A 129 -3.23 -10.70 -18.34
C PHE A 129 -3.10 -9.30 -17.72
N GLY A 130 -1.97 -8.99 -17.08
CA GLY A 130 -1.67 -7.67 -16.53
C GLY A 130 -1.69 -6.57 -17.60
N PHE A 131 -1.11 -6.83 -18.78
CA PHE A 131 -1.19 -5.91 -19.92
C PHE A 131 -2.63 -5.74 -20.43
N LEU A 132 -3.39 -6.84 -20.53
CA LEU A 132 -4.81 -6.77 -20.88
C LEU A 132 -5.60 -5.93 -19.87
N LEU A 133 -5.40 -6.18 -18.59
CA LEU A 133 -6.10 -5.49 -17.51
C LEU A 133 -5.79 -3.97 -17.52
N ALA A 134 -4.52 -3.60 -17.72
CA ALA A 134 -4.12 -2.20 -17.87
C ALA A 134 -4.81 -1.54 -19.06
N GLY A 135 -4.80 -2.18 -20.23
CA GLY A 135 -5.45 -1.65 -21.43
C GLY A 135 -6.97 -1.50 -21.28
N VAL A 136 -7.64 -2.50 -20.71
CA VAL A 136 -9.09 -2.43 -20.44
C VAL A 136 -9.39 -1.37 -19.37
N GLY A 137 -8.58 -1.29 -18.31
CA GLY A 137 -8.70 -0.29 -17.25
C GLY A 137 -8.58 1.14 -17.79
N ASP A 138 -7.61 1.40 -18.67
CA ASP A 138 -7.43 2.71 -19.33
C ASP A 138 -8.63 3.09 -20.22
N GLN A 139 -9.18 2.12 -20.94
CA GLN A 139 -10.38 2.33 -21.76
C GLN A 139 -11.60 2.64 -20.89
N LEU A 140 -11.81 1.87 -19.83
CA LEU A 140 -12.86 2.13 -18.85
C LEU A 140 -12.66 3.52 -18.21
N GLY A 141 -11.45 3.86 -17.76
CA GLY A 141 -11.12 5.17 -17.21
C GLY A 141 -11.44 6.32 -18.18
N THR A 142 -11.18 6.11 -19.48
CA THR A 142 -11.51 7.08 -20.52
C THR A 142 -13.02 7.24 -20.73
N ILE A 143 -13.76 6.14 -20.77
CA ILE A 143 -15.24 6.15 -20.90
C ILE A 143 -15.84 6.90 -19.72
N PHE A 144 -15.32 6.64 -18.56
CA PHE A 144 -15.78 7.23 -17.30
C PHE A 144 -15.39 8.71 -17.17
N GLY A 145 -14.17 9.06 -17.55
CA GLY A 145 -13.75 10.47 -17.63
C GLY A 145 -14.64 11.29 -18.56
N LYS A 146 -15.04 10.71 -19.71
CA LYS A 146 -16.03 11.35 -20.61
C LYS A 146 -17.42 11.46 -19.98
N GLY A 147 -17.84 10.46 -19.20
CA GLY A 147 -19.08 10.49 -18.44
C GLY A 147 -19.09 11.59 -17.39
N ILE A 148 -18.02 11.66 -16.58
CA ILE A 148 -17.81 12.70 -15.55
C ILE A 148 -17.82 14.08 -16.20
N ALA A 149 -17.07 14.29 -17.30
CA ALA A 149 -17.04 15.56 -18.01
C ALA A 149 -18.42 15.98 -18.59
N ARG A 150 -19.26 15.01 -18.94
CA ARG A 150 -20.63 15.26 -19.42
C ARG A 150 -21.55 15.68 -18.27
N VAL A 151 -21.41 15.06 -17.11
CA VAL A 151 -22.10 15.43 -15.88
C VAL A 151 -21.63 16.82 -15.41
N GLU A 152 -20.32 17.07 -15.42
CA GLU A 152 -19.74 18.38 -15.11
C GLU A 152 -20.36 19.50 -15.97
N LYS A 153 -20.52 19.29 -17.27
CA LYS A 153 -21.15 20.25 -18.18
C LYS A 153 -22.63 20.52 -17.85
N MET A 154 -23.37 19.54 -17.37
CA MET A 154 -24.77 19.71 -16.98
C MET A 154 -24.93 20.60 -15.72
N PHE A 155 -23.95 20.52 -14.81
CA PHE A 155 -23.97 21.26 -13.54
C PHE A 155 -23.20 22.58 -13.55
N VAL A 156 -22.54 22.95 -14.66
CA VAL A 156 -21.86 24.27 -14.84
C VAL A 156 -22.80 25.48 -14.62
N HIS A 157 -24.09 25.30 -14.82
CA HIS A 157 -25.07 26.35 -14.61
C HIS A 157 -25.48 26.59 -13.15
N TRP A 158 -25.02 25.72 -12.24
CA TRP A 158 -25.27 25.85 -10.81
C TRP A 158 -23.99 26.37 -10.19
N ASP A 159 -24.00 27.44 -9.43
CA ASP A 159 -22.85 28.11 -8.76
C ASP A 159 -22.07 27.19 -7.79
N ILE A 160 -21.79 25.97 -8.21
CA ILE A 160 -21.08 24.94 -7.42
C ILE A 160 -19.62 24.90 -7.86
N SER A 161 -18.71 24.96 -6.91
CA SER A 161 -17.27 24.82 -7.17
C SER A 161 -16.96 23.56 -8.00
N GLN A 162 -16.21 23.70 -9.10
CA GLN A 162 -15.84 22.61 -10.01
C GLN A 162 -15.21 21.43 -9.29
N THR A 163 -14.46 21.66 -8.22
CA THR A 163 -13.87 20.60 -7.38
C THR A 163 -14.94 19.74 -6.72
N LYS A 164 -16.02 20.36 -6.20
CA LYS A 164 -17.15 19.63 -5.58
C LYS A 164 -17.89 18.79 -6.62
N ILE A 165 -18.15 19.34 -7.81
CA ILE A 165 -18.81 18.62 -8.91
C ILE A 165 -17.98 17.41 -9.29
N ARG A 166 -16.67 17.56 -9.45
CA ARG A 166 -15.75 16.45 -9.79
C ARG A 166 -15.78 15.34 -8.74
N VAL A 167 -15.72 15.68 -7.46
CA VAL A 167 -15.79 14.69 -6.36
C VAL A 167 -17.12 13.95 -6.37
N ILE A 168 -18.23 14.67 -6.50
CA ILE A 168 -19.58 14.07 -6.54
C ILE A 168 -19.72 13.16 -7.75
N SER A 169 -19.30 13.60 -8.93
CA SER A 169 -19.35 12.81 -10.16
C SER A 169 -18.51 11.53 -10.05
N THR A 170 -17.33 11.63 -9.42
CA THR A 170 -16.48 10.46 -9.17
C THR A 170 -17.15 9.49 -8.20
N LEU A 171 -17.74 9.98 -7.11
CA LEU A 171 -18.48 9.14 -6.16
C LEU A 171 -19.68 8.44 -6.79
N LEU A 172 -20.48 9.17 -7.58
CA LEU A 172 -21.61 8.62 -8.32
C LEU A 172 -21.15 7.51 -9.29
N PHE A 173 -20.01 7.73 -9.92
CA PHE A 173 -19.43 6.78 -10.84
C PHE A 173 -18.98 5.49 -10.12
N VAL A 174 -18.25 5.61 -9.00
CA VAL A 174 -17.86 4.45 -8.17
C VAL A 174 -19.11 3.73 -7.67
N LEU A 175 -20.12 4.46 -7.21
CA LEU A 175 -21.39 3.88 -6.74
C LEU A 175 -22.12 3.11 -7.84
N PHE A 176 -22.23 3.69 -9.03
CA PHE A 176 -22.87 3.03 -10.18
C PHE A 176 -22.12 1.78 -10.61
N GLY A 177 -20.79 1.83 -10.63
CA GLY A 177 -19.98 0.68 -10.95
C GLY A 177 -20.03 -0.41 -9.85
N CYS A 178 -20.09 -0.04 -8.57
CA CYS A 178 -20.35 -0.99 -7.49
C CYS A 178 -21.73 -1.67 -7.66
N LEU A 179 -22.74 -0.92 -8.07
CA LEU A 179 -24.05 -1.49 -8.32
C LEU A 179 -24.03 -2.46 -9.50
N LEU A 180 -23.32 -2.13 -10.58
CA LEU A 180 -23.26 -2.94 -11.81
C LEU A 180 -22.34 -4.16 -11.68
N PHE A 181 -21.17 -4.02 -11.05
CA PHE A 181 -20.16 -5.07 -11.01
C PHE A 181 -20.11 -5.86 -9.69
N VAL A 182 -20.73 -5.34 -8.63
CA VAL A 182 -20.76 -6.01 -7.32
C VAL A 182 -22.19 -6.39 -6.93
N ALA A 183 -23.10 -5.45 -6.80
CA ALA A 183 -24.45 -5.73 -6.28
C ALA A 183 -25.30 -6.56 -7.23
N LEU A 184 -25.29 -6.24 -8.53
CA LEU A 184 -26.05 -6.98 -9.53
C LEU A 184 -25.53 -8.43 -9.67
N PRO A 185 -24.21 -8.70 -9.83
CA PRO A 185 -23.72 -10.08 -9.84
C PRO A 185 -23.98 -10.83 -8.54
N ALA A 186 -23.86 -10.18 -7.37
CA ALA A 186 -24.20 -10.81 -6.10
C ALA A 186 -25.68 -11.23 -6.05
N ALA A 187 -26.60 -10.42 -6.58
CA ALA A 187 -27.99 -10.81 -6.69
C ALA A 187 -28.21 -11.99 -7.66
N ILE A 188 -27.48 -12.02 -8.78
CA ILE A 188 -27.51 -13.12 -9.75
C ILE A 188 -27.00 -14.41 -9.12
N PHE A 189 -25.84 -14.39 -8.46
CA PHE A 189 -25.26 -15.56 -7.78
C PHE A 189 -26.16 -16.08 -6.66
N LYS A 190 -26.76 -15.19 -5.87
CA LYS A 190 -27.75 -15.57 -4.88
C LYS A 190 -28.88 -16.41 -5.49
N TYR A 191 -29.34 -16.03 -6.69
CA TYR A 191 -30.46 -16.69 -7.33
C TYR A 191 -30.04 -17.99 -8.02
N ILE A 192 -28.89 -18.02 -8.70
CA ILE A 192 -28.43 -19.17 -9.47
C ILE A 192 -27.83 -20.25 -8.55
N GLU A 193 -26.95 -19.84 -7.62
CA GLU A 193 -26.21 -20.77 -6.74
C GLU A 193 -26.99 -21.12 -5.47
N GLY A 194 -28.10 -20.44 -5.20
CA GLY A 194 -28.89 -20.65 -3.99
C GLY A 194 -28.25 -20.15 -2.71
N TRP A 195 -27.21 -19.31 -2.84
CA TRP A 195 -26.49 -18.74 -1.68
C TRP A 195 -27.30 -17.66 -0.97
N SER A 196 -26.95 -17.38 0.30
CA SER A 196 -27.46 -16.21 1.01
C SER A 196 -26.95 -14.91 0.37
N ALA A 197 -27.60 -13.79 0.69
CA ALA A 197 -27.16 -12.49 0.18
C ALA A 197 -25.72 -12.11 0.63
N LEU A 198 -25.35 -12.52 1.86
CA LEU A 198 -24.03 -12.27 2.40
C LEU A 198 -22.95 -13.12 1.71
N GLU A 199 -23.21 -14.42 1.53
CA GLU A 199 -22.30 -15.34 0.84
C GLU A 199 -22.07 -14.92 -0.61
N SER A 200 -23.12 -14.51 -1.32
CA SER A 200 -23.01 -14.02 -2.70
C SER A 200 -22.19 -12.73 -2.79
N LEU A 201 -22.43 -11.78 -1.88
CA LEU A 201 -21.66 -10.55 -1.82
C LEU A 201 -20.18 -10.81 -1.44
N TYR A 202 -19.97 -11.71 -0.49
CA TYR A 202 -18.65 -12.17 -0.07
C TYR A 202 -17.89 -12.79 -1.25
N PHE A 203 -18.50 -13.74 -1.98
CA PHE A 203 -17.92 -14.35 -3.18
C PHE A 203 -17.48 -13.29 -4.20
N VAL A 204 -18.37 -12.33 -4.52
CA VAL A 204 -18.06 -11.26 -5.48
C VAL A 204 -16.85 -10.42 -5.02
N VAL A 205 -16.82 -10.02 -3.75
CA VAL A 205 -15.73 -9.20 -3.22
C VAL A 205 -14.42 -9.99 -3.19
N ILE A 206 -14.41 -11.22 -2.67
CA ILE A 206 -13.21 -12.07 -2.59
C ILE A 206 -12.68 -12.42 -3.98
N THR A 207 -13.56 -12.56 -4.97
CA THR A 207 -13.17 -12.80 -6.37
C THR A 207 -12.57 -11.56 -7.03
N LEU A 208 -13.25 -10.41 -6.95
CA LEU A 208 -12.78 -9.17 -7.59
C LEU A 208 -11.56 -8.53 -6.89
N THR A 209 -11.34 -8.85 -5.63
CA THR A 209 -10.09 -8.48 -4.93
C THR A 209 -8.95 -9.47 -5.16
N THR A 210 -9.18 -10.53 -5.96
CA THR A 210 -8.22 -11.60 -6.24
C THR A 210 -7.74 -12.37 -4.99
N ILE A 211 -8.54 -12.42 -3.92
CA ILE A 211 -8.24 -13.21 -2.72
C ILE A 211 -8.53 -14.68 -2.98
N GLY A 212 -9.73 -14.98 -3.52
CA GLY A 212 -10.12 -16.30 -4.03
C GLY A 212 -9.97 -17.46 -3.05
N PHE A 213 -10.59 -17.40 -1.86
CA PHE A 213 -10.47 -18.48 -0.87
C PHE A 213 -10.98 -19.85 -1.38
N GLY A 214 -11.97 -19.87 -2.27
CA GLY A 214 -12.47 -21.09 -2.89
C GLY A 214 -13.48 -21.88 -2.04
N ASP A 215 -13.94 -21.30 -0.95
CA ASP A 215 -15.06 -21.79 -0.14
C ASP A 215 -16.39 -21.64 -0.90
N PHE A 216 -16.51 -20.58 -1.69
CA PHE A 216 -17.58 -20.36 -2.66
C PHE A 216 -16.97 -20.22 -4.05
N VAL A 217 -17.43 -21.02 -5.00
CA VAL A 217 -17.00 -20.97 -6.41
C VAL A 217 -18.20 -21.14 -7.30
N ALA A 218 -18.44 -20.20 -8.21
CA ALA A 218 -19.56 -20.27 -9.14
C ALA A 218 -19.42 -21.47 -10.08
N GLY A 219 -20.50 -22.27 -10.20
CA GLY A 219 -20.52 -23.52 -10.95
C GLY A 219 -19.83 -24.69 -10.24
N GLY A 220 -19.59 -24.57 -8.94
CA GLY A 220 -19.00 -25.61 -8.09
C GLY A 220 -20.02 -26.47 -7.34
N SER A 221 -21.30 -26.10 -7.31
CA SER A 221 -22.37 -26.86 -6.68
C SER A 221 -22.91 -27.99 -7.60
N ASP A 222 -23.58 -28.97 -7.02
CA ASP A 222 -24.17 -30.14 -7.74
C ASP A 222 -25.38 -29.77 -8.60
N ILE A 223 -25.61 -28.49 -8.89
CA ILE A 223 -26.70 -27.98 -9.72
C ILE A 223 -26.31 -28.16 -11.20
N GLU A 224 -27.25 -28.63 -12.02
CA GLU A 224 -27.05 -28.73 -13.45
C GLU A 224 -27.07 -27.35 -14.09
N TYR A 225 -25.86 -26.85 -14.42
CA TYR A 225 -25.71 -25.53 -15.04
C TYR A 225 -25.76 -25.57 -16.54
N LEU A 226 -26.21 -24.48 -17.14
CA LEU A 226 -26.08 -24.27 -18.58
C LEU A 226 -24.60 -24.25 -18.99
N ASP A 227 -24.27 -24.86 -20.13
CA ASP A 227 -22.88 -24.95 -20.65
C ASP A 227 -22.14 -23.62 -20.71
N TYR A 228 -22.88 -22.52 -20.87
CA TYR A 228 -22.33 -21.17 -20.99
C TYR A 228 -22.11 -20.46 -19.62
N TYR A 229 -22.50 -21.06 -18.51
CA TYR A 229 -22.48 -20.41 -17.20
C TYR A 229 -21.04 -20.05 -16.78
N LYS A 230 -20.14 -21.02 -16.75
CA LYS A 230 -18.72 -20.80 -16.38
C LYS A 230 -18.00 -19.79 -17.29
N PRO A 231 -18.15 -19.84 -18.63
CA PRO A 231 -17.62 -18.79 -19.51
C PRO A 231 -18.18 -17.40 -19.24
N VAL A 232 -19.46 -17.26 -18.93
CA VAL A 232 -20.11 -15.98 -18.59
C VAL A 232 -19.56 -15.43 -17.27
N VAL A 233 -19.43 -16.30 -16.26
CA VAL A 233 -18.81 -15.92 -14.97
C VAL A 233 -17.37 -15.46 -15.19
N TRP A 234 -16.59 -16.15 -16.02
CA TRP A 234 -15.22 -15.73 -16.31
C TRP A 234 -15.17 -14.38 -17.02
N PHE A 235 -16.06 -14.13 -17.98
CA PHE A 235 -16.17 -12.81 -18.63
C PHE A 235 -16.51 -11.70 -17.64
N TRP A 236 -17.46 -11.96 -16.71
CA TRP A 236 -17.77 -11.03 -15.63
C TRP A 236 -16.55 -10.77 -14.73
N ILE A 237 -15.77 -11.82 -14.39
CA ILE A 237 -14.54 -11.68 -13.61
C ILE A 237 -13.57 -10.72 -14.33
N LEU A 238 -13.35 -10.90 -15.63
CA LEU A 238 -12.44 -10.08 -16.43
C LEU A 238 -12.84 -8.61 -16.40
N VAL A 239 -14.10 -8.30 -16.67
CA VAL A 239 -14.60 -6.91 -16.69
C VAL A 239 -14.65 -6.32 -15.28
N GLY A 240 -15.04 -7.11 -14.29
CA GLY A 240 -15.06 -6.71 -12.89
C GLY A 240 -13.67 -6.40 -12.33
N LEU A 241 -12.66 -7.21 -12.66
CA LEU A 241 -11.26 -6.93 -12.30
C LEU A 241 -10.75 -5.65 -12.96
N ALA A 242 -11.11 -5.40 -14.23
CA ALA A 242 -10.74 -4.16 -14.90
C ALA A 242 -11.38 -2.93 -14.23
N TYR A 243 -12.65 -3.04 -13.82
CA TYR A 243 -13.33 -2.01 -13.04
C TYR A 243 -12.64 -1.78 -11.68
N PHE A 244 -12.31 -2.87 -10.96
CA PHE A 244 -11.62 -2.78 -9.67
C PHE A 244 -10.23 -2.14 -9.80
N ALA A 245 -9.48 -2.52 -10.84
CA ALA A 245 -8.18 -1.89 -11.14
C ALA A 245 -8.31 -0.39 -11.42
N ALA A 246 -9.35 0.03 -12.15
CA ALA A 246 -9.64 1.44 -12.41
C ALA A 246 -9.95 2.21 -11.10
N ILE A 247 -10.73 1.63 -10.18
CA ILE A 247 -10.98 2.22 -8.85
C ILE A 247 -9.67 2.37 -8.07
N LEU A 248 -8.84 1.33 -8.01
CA LEU A 248 -7.56 1.40 -7.29
C LEU A 248 -6.63 2.46 -7.87
N SER A 249 -6.60 2.62 -9.19
CA SER A 249 -5.85 3.69 -9.86
C SER A 249 -6.36 5.08 -9.44
N MET A 250 -7.68 5.29 -9.44
CA MET A 250 -8.28 6.55 -8.99
C MET A 250 -7.99 6.87 -7.53
N ILE A 251 -8.08 5.86 -6.64
CA ILE A 251 -7.71 6.00 -5.23
C ILE A 251 -6.23 6.35 -5.10
N GLY A 252 -5.36 5.70 -5.86
CA GLY A 252 -3.92 5.98 -5.90
C GLY A 252 -3.61 7.41 -6.29
N ASP A 253 -4.27 7.94 -7.31
CA ASP A 253 -4.11 9.33 -7.75
C ASP A 253 -4.63 10.32 -6.70
N TRP A 254 -5.77 10.04 -6.08
CA TRP A 254 -6.30 10.85 -4.98
C TRP A 254 -5.35 10.89 -3.77
N LEU A 255 -4.79 9.75 -3.37
CA LEU A 255 -3.78 9.68 -2.31
C LEU A 255 -2.50 10.46 -2.66
N ARG A 256 -2.08 10.45 -3.94
CA ARG A 256 -0.95 11.26 -4.41
C ARG A 256 -1.22 12.77 -4.28
N VAL A 257 -2.43 13.21 -4.65
CA VAL A 257 -2.84 14.62 -4.53
C VAL A 257 -2.88 15.05 -3.07
N ILE A 258 -3.49 14.25 -2.17
CA ILE A 258 -3.49 14.53 -0.73
C ILE A 258 -2.07 14.61 -0.19
N SER A 259 -1.23 13.62 -0.51
CA SER A 259 0.16 13.60 -0.05
C SER A 259 0.96 14.82 -0.53
N LYS A 260 0.67 15.33 -1.74
CA LYS A 260 1.30 16.56 -2.26
C LYS A 260 0.84 17.78 -1.47
N LYS A 261 -0.47 17.93 -1.27
CA LYS A 261 -1.05 19.03 -0.50
C LYS A 261 -0.55 19.06 0.95
N THR A 262 -0.53 17.90 1.61
CA THR A 262 0.01 17.79 2.98
C THR A 262 1.50 18.18 3.05
N LYS A 263 2.30 17.84 2.03
CA LYS A 263 3.71 18.27 1.98
C LYS A 263 3.86 19.76 1.79
N GLU A 264 3.01 20.42 1.01
CA GLU A 264 2.98 21.86 0.81
C GLU A 264 2.62 22.56 2.12
N GLU A 265 1.54 22.16 2.80
CA GLU A 265 1.11 22.69 4.10
C GLU A 265 2.19 22.53 5.19
N VAL A 266 2.82 21.35 5.29
CA VAL A 266 3.92 21.09 6.22
C VAL A 266 5.15 21.96 5.85
N GLY A 267 5.37 22.21 4.56
CA GLY A 267 6.43 23.11 4.07
C GLY A 267 6.22 24.54 4.53
N GLU A 268 5.00 25.04 4.42
CA GLU A 268 4.60 26.39 4.87
C GLU A 268 4.74 26.54 6.39
N ILE A 269 4.25 25.57 7.16
CA ILE A 269 4.40 25.56 8.64
C ILE A 269 5.88 25.57 9.03
N ARG A 270 6.74 24.81 8.32
CA ARG A 270 8.18 24.78 8.57
C ARG A 270 8.84 26.09 8.21
N ALA A 271 8.42 26.75 7.13
CA ALA A 271 8.91 28.07 6.73
C ALA A 271 8.54 29.12 7.78
N HIS A 272 7.30 29.16 8.23
CA HIS A 272 6.85 30.03 9.30
C HIS A 272 7.58 29.79 10.64
N ALA A 273 7.82 28.54 11.00
CA ALA A 273 8.58 28.19 12.19
C ALA A 273 10.06 28.64 12.08
N ALA A 274 10.65 28.52 10.90
CA ALA A 274 12.01 29.00 10.66
C ALA A 274 12.10 30.53 10.70
N GLU A 275 11.14 31.23 10.13
CA GLU A 275 11.03 32.68 10.20
C GLU A 275 10.85 33.19 11.62
N TRP A 276 9.93 32.53 12.38
CA TRP A 276 9.72 32.85 13.79
C TRP A 276 11.00 32.68 14.62
N THR A 277 11.73 31.56 14.44
CA THR A 277 12.99 31.30 15.13
C THR A 277 14.08 32.29 14.73
N ALA A 278 14.12 32.72 13.47
CA ALA A 278 15.05 33.77 13.01
C ALA A 278 14.74 35.13 13.65
N ASN A 279 13.47 35.53 13.70
CA ASN A 279 13.04 36.78 14.30
C ASN A 279 13.31 36.82 15.82
N VAL A 280 12.98 35.74 16.55
CA VAL A 280 13.28 35.61 17.98
C VAL A 280 14.79 35.66 18.23
N SER A 281 15.61 35.03 17.43
CA SER A 281 17.07 35.06 17.57
C SER A 281 17.65 36.44 17.29
N ALA A 282 17.10 37.18 16.32
CA ALA A 282 17.50 38.56 16.00
C ALA A 282 17.15 39.51 17.15
N GLU A 283 15.94 39.40 17.69
CA GLU A 283 15.47 40.22 18.83
C GLU A 283 16.29 39.95 20.09
N PHE A 284 16.62 38.69 20.36
CA PHE A 284 17.51 38.30 21.46
C PHE A 284 18.92 38.89 21.29
N LYS A 285 19.43 38.90 20.06
CA LYS A 285 20.77 39.45 19.74
C LYS A 285 20.78 40.97 19.90
N GLU A 286 19.71 41.64 19.51
CA GLU A 286 19.56 43.09 19.67
C GLU A 286 19.39 43.51 21.14
N THR A 287 18.57 42.80 21.90
CA THR A 287 18.39 43.01 23.34
C THR A 287 19.70 42.82 24.10
N ARG A 288 20.45 41.75 23.76
CA ARG A 288 21.79 41.52 24.34
C ARG A 288 22.75 42.66 24.04
N ARG A 289 22.72 43.19 22.80
CA ARG A 289 23.56 44.32 22.40
C ARG A 289 23.18 45.57 23.18
N ARG A 290 21.92 45.91 23.35
CA ARG A 290 21.41 47.05 24.14
C ARG A 290 21.87 46.96 25.59
N VAL A 291 21.69 45.79 26.21
CA VAL A 291 22.11 45.55 27.62
C VAL A 291 23.62 45.68 27.75
N SER A 292 24.41 45.18 26.80
CA SER A 292 25.88 45.30 26.82
C SER A 292 26.34 46.77 26.72
N VAL A 293 25.68 47.57 25.89
CA VAL A 293 25.98 49.01 25.74
C VAL A 293 25.59 49.78 27.04
N ASP A 294 24.43 49.48 27.60
CA ASP A 294 23.97 50.14 28.83
C ASP A 294 24.89 49.85 30.05
N ILE A 295 25.36 48.61 30.14
CA ILE A 295 26.35 48.19 31.17
C ILE A 295 27.69 48.94 30.95
N TYR A 296 28.17 49.06 29.71
CA TYR A 296 29.39 49.76 29.39
C TYR A 296 29.27 51.23 29.72
N ASP A 297 28.19 51.91 29.37
CA ASP A 297 27.95 53.34 29.68
C ASP A 297 27.84 53.60 31.19
N LYS A 298 27.17 52.72 31.93
CA LYS A 298 27.12 52.82 33.41
C LYS A 298 28.48 52.63 34.03
N PHE A 299 29.32 51.74 33.52
CA PHE A 299 30.68 51.54 34.00
C PHE A 299 31.59 52.77 33.71
N GLN A 300 31.44 53.35 32.51
CA GLN A 300 32.18 54.60 32.15
C GLN A 300 31.75 55.76 33.06
N ARG A 301 30.46 55.93 33.35
CA ARG A 301 29.96 56.96 34.26
C ARG A 301 30.50 56.76 35.68
N ALA A 302 30.47 55.52 36.20
CA ALA A 302 30.99 55.18 37.50
C ALA A 302 32.51 55.49 37.62
N THR A 303 33.27 55.18 36.55
CA THR A 303 34.75 55.47 36.49
C THR A 303 35.01 56.94 36.42
N SER A 304 34.23 57.75 35.69
CA SER A 304 34.34 59.18 35.60
C SER A 304 33.98 59.87 36.93
N ILE A 305 32.96 59.39 37.65
CA ILE A 305 32.61 59.89 38.99
C ILE A 305 33.73 59.57 39.98
N LYS A 306 34.32 58.39 39.95
CA LYS A 306 35.45 58.00 40.79
C LYS A 306 36.67 58.90 40.54
N ARG A 307 36.98 59.25 39.27
CA ARG A 307 38.01 60.17 38.90
C ARG A 307 37.73 61.58 39.48
N LYS A 308 36.51 62.10 39.33
CA LYS A 308 36.17 63.41 39.86
C LYS A 308 36.31 63.45 41.40
N LEU A 309 35.83 62.40 42.10
CA LEU A 309 35.88 62.28 43.55
C LEU A 309 37.35 62.23 44.08
N SER A 310 38.26 61.55 43.35
CA SER A 310 39.69 61.50 43.69
C SER A 310 40.41 62.84 43.45
N THR A 311 39.92 63.60 42.47
CA THR A 311 40.50 64.98 42.23
C THR A 311 40.02 65.98 43.28
N ASP A 312 38.73 65.88 43.71
CA ASP A 312 38.16 66.79 44.75
C ASP A 312 38.65 66.45 46.18
N LEU A 313 39.18 65.27 46.43
CA LEU A 313 39.74 64.82 47.69
C LEU A 313 41.29 65.03 47.82
N GLY A 314 41.91 65.65 46.84
CA GLY A 314 43.34 66.05 46.91
C GLY A 314 44.37 64.90 46.85
N PHE A 315 43.95 63.75 46.39
CA PHE A 315 44.88 62.63 46.13
C PHE A 315 45.52 62.81 44.77
N SER A 316 46.79 63.12 44.70
CA SER A 316 47.60 63.11 43.50
C SER A 316 47.56 61.74 42.85
N PRO A 317 47.35 61.64 41.53
CA PRO A 317 47.35 60.32 40.86
C PRO A 317 48.80 59.79 40.92
N THR A 318 48.95 58.63 41.56
CA THR A 318 50.16 57.82 41.44
C THR A 318 50.43 57.51 39.98
N PRO A 319 51.68 57.47 39.49
CA PRO A 319 52.02 57.25 38.11
C PRO A 319 51.53 55.81 37.71
N GLU A 320 50.76 55.76 36.62
CA GLU A 320 50.28 54.51 36.02
C GLU A 320 51.46 53.59 35.78
N LEU A 321 51.46 52.47 36.53
CA LEU A 321 52.20 51.28 36.13
C LEU A 321 51.62 50.83 34.82
N ASN A 322 52.39 50.77 33.73
CA ASN A 322 51.98 50.25 32.44
C ASN A 322 51.60 48.80 32.56
N LEU A 323 50.33 48.51 32.96
CA LEU A 323 49.74 47.22 32.76
C LEU A 323 49.27 47.11 31.30
N PRO A 324 49.63 46.08 30.59
CA PRO A 324 49.15 45.88 29.24
C PRO A 324 47.61 45.90 29.24
N LYS A 325 47.03 46.73 28.37
CA LYS A 325 45.61 46.78 28.08
C LYS A 325 45.18 45.38 27.65
N ARG A 326 44.73 44.60 28.62
CA ARG A 326 44.08 43.30 28.32
C ARG A 326 42.74 43.66 27.71
N THR A 327 42.69 43.76 26.38
CA THR A 327 41.45 43.68 25.63
C THR A 327 40.90 42.30 25.91
N VAL A 328 39.93 42.21 26.82
CA VAL A 328 39.10 40.99 26.95
C VAL A 328 38.27 40.93 25.69
N SER A 329 38.86 40.42 24.62
CA SER A 329 38.06 39.87 23.52
C SER A 329 37.42 38.63 24.04
N VAL A 330 36.16 38.71 24.43
CA VAL A 330 35.34 37.56 24.67
C VAL A 330 35.11 36.93 23.29
N ASN A 331 36.08 36.11 22.90
CA ASN A 331 35.92 35.21 21.77
C ASN A 331 34.92 34.12 22.23
N PHE A 332 33.64 34.40 22.07
CA PHE A 332 32.66 33.34 22.07
C PHE A 332 32.88 32.56 20.78
N ASN A 333 33.31 31.31 20.91
CA ASN A 333 33.54 30.36 19.85
C ASN A 333 32.37 30.39 18.84
N ASP A 334 32.61 31.04 17.72
CA ASP A 334 31.76 31.06 16.54
C ASP A 334 31.87 29.71 15.74
N GLU A 335 32.65 28.77 16.30
CA GLU A 335 32.81 27.43 15.67
C GLU A 335 31.63 26.50 15.87
N ARG A 336 30.83 26.69 16.93
CA ARG A 336 29.61 25.84 17.13
C ARG A 336 28.49 26.28 16.18
N ASP A 337 28.34 27.58 15.96
CA ASP A 337 27.34 28.13 15.03
C ASP A 337 27.67 27.86 13.54
N LYS A 338 28.97 27.74 13.20
CA LYS A 338 29.39 27.34 11.85
C LYS A 338 29.07 25.87 11.55
N LYS A 339 29.27 24.99 12.52
CA LYS A 339 28.99 23.54 12.34
C LYS A 339 27.50 23.24 12.26
N GLU A 340 26.65 23.99 12.98
CA GLU A 340 25.20 23.87 12.86
C GLU A 340 24.65 24.48 11.55
N ARG A 341 25.27 25.54 11.02
CA ARG A 341 24.93 26.11 9.69
C ARG A 341 25.36 25.21 8.54
N GLU A 342 26.51 24.55 8.61
CA GLU A 342 26.95 23.63 7.57
C GLU A 342 26.10 22.36 7.54
N VAL A 343 25.67 21.84 8.69
CA VAL A 343 24.73 20.68 8.76
C VAL A 343 23.32 21.08 8.29
N GLY A 344 22.90 22.35 8.49
CA GLY A 344 21.61 22.86 8.00
C GLY A 344 21.59 23.13 6.48
N LEU A 345 22.73 23.47 5.87
CA LEU A 345 22.82 23.80 4.44
C LEU A 345 23.06 22.62 3.55
N GLN A 346 23.64 21.51 4.04
CA GLN A 346 23.84 20.29 3.26
C GLN A 346 22.55 19.50 3.02
N GLY A 347 21.44 19.85 3.70
CA GLY A 347 20.11 19.26 3.47
C GLY A 347 19.27 19.96 2.38
N LEU A 348 19.73 21.05 1.77
CA LEU A 348 18.88 21.91 0.92
C LEU A 348 19.37 22.12 -0.52
N THR A 349 20.45 21.47 -0.95
CA THR A 349 20.90 21.56 -2.35
C THR A 349 20.91 20.21 -3.03
N THR A 350 19.76 19.83 -3.59
CA THR A 350 19.73 18.96 -4.78
C THR A 350 19.59 19.86 -6.00
N PRO A 351 20.52 19.79 -6.97
CA PRO A 351 20.39 20.61 -8.19
C PRO A 351 19.29 20.05 -9.09
N LEU A 352 18.41 20.93 -9.53
CA LEU A 352 17.54 20.70 -10.69
C LEU A 352 18.43 20.41 -11.91
N ALA A 353 18.30 19.21 -12.46
CA ALA A 353 18.82 18.89 -13.77
C ALA A 353 18.01 19.65 -14.82
N ARG A 354 18.66 20.65 -15.42
CA ARG A 354 18.18 21.38 -16.60
C ARG A 354 18.56 20.58 -17.84
N ASN A 355 17.55 20.04 -18.52
CA ASN A 355 17.69 19.53 -19.89
C ASN A 355 18.18 20.63 -20.82
N GLY A 356 19.21 20.34 -21.55
CA GLY A 356 19.65 21.14 -22.69
C GLY A 356 20.57 20.30 -23.56
N GLY A 357 20.09 19.99 -24.74
CA GLY A 357 20.62 19.03 -25.65
C GLY A 357 21.88 19.46 -26.40
N SER A 358 22.27 18.55 -27.22
CA SER A 358 22.92 18.68 -28.52
C SER A 358 24.41 18.35 -28.63
N LEU A 359 24.61 17.33 -29.44
CA LEU A 359 25.50 17.16 -30.57
C LEU A 359 26.98 16.79 -30.39
N MET A 360 27.21 15.63 -30.91
CA MET A 360 28.21 15.26 -31.97
C MET A 360 29.64 14.86 -31.60
N ASN A 361 29.94 13.69 -32.17
CA ASN A 361 31.23 13.24 -32.78
C ASN A 361 32.34 12.85 -31.78
N GLY A 362 32.89 11.70 -31.93
CA GLY A 362 33.50 11.02 -33.00
C GLY A 362 34.29 9.81 -32.54
N PHE A 363 34.21 8.76 -33.37
CA PHE A 363 35.26 7.87 -33.84
C PHE A 363 36.29 7.28 -32.85
N ASP A 364 36.15 5.94 -32.52
CA ASP A 364 36.97 4.82 -33.08
C ASP A 364 38.50 4.80 -32.85
N PRO A 365 39.19 3.66 -33.04
CA PRO A 365 39.00 2.29 -32.60
C PRO A 365 40.30 1.65 -32.05
N GLU A 366 40.24 0.33 -31.89
CA GLU A 366 41.33 -0.64 -31.97
C GLU A 366 42.17 -1.00 -30.72
N ARG A 367 42.19 -2.27 -30.58
CA ARG A 367 43.15 -3.33 -30.22
C ARG A 367 42.80 -4.03 -28.96
N GLY A 368 42.58 -5.29 -28.92
CA GLY A 368 43.14 -6.38 -29.66
C GLY A 368 43.56 -7.44 -28.67
N ASP A 369 43.25 -8.68 -29.04
CA ASP A 369 43.93 -9.91 -28.60
C ASP A 369 43.64 -10.38 -27.14
N GLY A 370 43.29 -11.58 -26.88
CA GLY A 370 43.49 -12.84 -27.53
C GLY A 370 43.28 -13.94 -26.49
N SER A 371 42.69 -15.04 -26.97
CA SER A 371 42.90 -16.44 -26.53
C SER A 371 42.60 -16.76 -25.06
N THR A 372 41.97 -17.84 -24.66
CA THR A 372 42.00 -19.24 -25.09
C THR A 372 40.94 -19.99 -24.25
N ILE A 373 40.07 -20.76 -24.85
CA ILE A 373 39.73 -22.16 -24.74
C ILE A 373 40.14 -22.88 -23.43
N GLU A 374 39.17 -23.53 -22.80
CA GLU A 374 39.11 -24.96 -22.45
C GLU A 374 37.86 -25.21 -21.57
N HIS A 375 36.90 -26.00 -22.10
CA HIS A 375 36.59 -27.38 -21.79
C HIS A 375 36.66 -27.77 -20.28
N PHE A 376 35.48 -28.15 -19.71
CA PHE A 376 35.32 -29.52 -19.16
C PHE A 376 33.87 -29.75 -18.71
N LYS A 377 33.30 -30.81 -19.31
CA LYS A 377 32.27 -31.77 -18.86
C LYS A 377 30.97 -31.29 -18.27
#